data_54fa515287161fe2b65e2cd619df4ab2
#
_entry.id   54fa515287161fe2b65e2cd619df4ab2
#
_cell.length_a   1.000
_cell.length_b   1.000
_cell.length_c   1.000
_cell.angle_alpha   90.00
_cell.angle_beta   90.00
_cell.angle_gamma   90.00
#
_symmetry.space_group_name_H-M   'P 1'
#
loop_
_entity.id
_entity.type
_entity.pdbx_description
1 polymer ?
#
loop_
_entity_poly.entity_id
_entity_poly.type
_entity_poly.pdbx_seq_one_letter_code
_entity_poly.pdbx_strand_id
1 'polypeptide(L)'
;MQKYELEYIHTMPVYWQLGGLLNVKIESAPDKWDRLFNVDFYIKIDEKYIGLQIKPVSTGIQLPVIHKEYALQLETHNKFTTKFGGKVFYIFSEKVNGKKEIANKEVINEIQKEINRLSK
;
A
#
# COMPACT_ATOMS: atom_id res chain seq x y z
N MET A 1 -7.63 -26.18 -8.82
CA MET A 1 -8.24 -24.90 -8.44
C MET A 1 -9.61 -24.77 -9.13
N GLN A 2 -10.59 -24.35 -8.40
CA GLN A 2 -11.93 -24.16 -8.99
C GLN A 2 -12.00 -22.87 -9.78
N LYS A 3 -12.89 -22.81 -10.76
CA LYS A 3 -13.02 -21.66 -11.66
C LYS A 3 -13.27 -20.36 -10.91
N TYR A 4 -14.16 -20.35 -9.92
CA TYR A 4 -14.48 -19.15 -9.19
C TYR A 4 -13.32 -18.67 -8.29
N GLU A 5 -12.40 -19.55 -7.92
CA GLU A 5 -11.21 -19.16 -7.16
C GLU A 5 -10.28 -18.30 -8.01
N LEU A 6 -10.14 -18.63 -9.30
CA LEU A 6 -9.39 -17.81 -10.24
C LEU A 6 -10.02 -16.43 -10.40
N GLU A 7 -11.35 -16.40 -10.54
CA GLU A 7 -12.09 -15.15 -10.64
C GLU A 7 -11.93 -14.31 -9.36
N TYR A 8 -11.96 -14.98 -8.21
CA TYR A 8 -11.78 -14.32 -6.93
C TYR A 8 -10.40 -13.66 -6.81
N ILE A 9 -9.35 -14.36 -7.23
CA ILE A 9 -7.98 -13.80 -7.22
C ILE A 9 -7.92 -12.49 -8.02
N HIS A 10 -8.55 -12.45 -9.19
CA HIS A 10 -8.57 -11.25 -10.02
C HIS A 10 -9.37 -10.09 -9.40
N THR A 11 -10.30 -10.40 -8.50
CA THR A 11 -11.11 -9.38 -7.83
C THR A 11 -10.62 -9.06 -6.43
N MET A 12 -9.56 -9.72 -5.96
CA MET A 12 -8.99 -9.47 -4.63
C MET A 12 -8.57 -8.03 -4.46
N PRO A 13 -8.74 -7.48 -3.23
CA PRO A 13 -8.19 -6.17 -2.91
C PRO A 13 -6.68 -6.10 -3.20
N VAL A 14 -6.21 -4.93 -3.57
CA VAL A 14 -4.80 -4.76 -3.95
C VAL A 14 -3.82 -5.09 -2.83
N TYR A 15 -4.22 -4.93 -1.55
CA TYR A 15 -3.31 -5.28 -0.46
C TYR A 15 -3.01 -6.79 -0.41
N TRP A 16 -3.98 -7.62 -0.80
CA TRP A 16 -3.77 -9.07 -0.93
C TRP A 16 -2.82 -9.40 -2.07
N GLN A 17 -3.03 -8.72 -3.21
CA GLN A 17 -2.14 -8.89 -4.36
C GLN A 17 -0.71 -8.50 -3.99
N LEU A 18 -0.56 -7.38 -3.30
CA LEU A 18 0.74 -6.88 -2.88
C LEU A 18 1.43 -7.85 -1.91
N GLY A 19 0.68 -8.40 -0.96
CA GLY A 19 1.21 -9.38 -0.01
C GLY A 19 1.75 -10.62 -0.69
N GLY A 20 1.03 -11.11 -1.72
CA GLY A 20 1.50 -12.24 -2.52
C GLY A 20 2.75 -11.92 -3.32
N LEU A 21 2.79 -10.75 -3.95
CA LEU A 21 3.94 -10.33 -4.76
C LEU A 21 5.21 -10.13 -3.93
N LEU A 22 5.07 -9.62 -2.71
CA LEU A 22 6.20 -9.37 -1.80
C LEU A 22 6.49 -10.54 -0.86
N ASN A 23 5.62 -11.54 -0.84
CA ASN A 23 5.71 -12.67 0.07
C ASN A 23 5.79 -12.23 1.53
N VAL A 24 4.92 -11.30 1.92
CA VAL A 24 4.82 -10.79 3.28
C VAL A 24 3.36 -10.74 3.72
N LYS A 25 3.14 -10.72 5.03
CA LYS A 25 1.82 -10.55 5.60
C LYS A 25 1.49 -9.07 5.68
N ILE A 26 0.36 -8.67 5.12
CA ILE A 26 -0.15 -7.31 5.20
C ILE A 26 -1.36 -7.32 6.11
N GLU A 27 -1.32 -6.53 7.17
CA GLU A 27 -2.37 -6.49 8.18
C GLU A 27 -3.06 -5.14 8.21
N SER A 28 -4.33 -5.13 8.62
CA SER A 28 -5.10 -3.90 8.79
C SER A 28 -4.53 -3.09 9.95
N ALA A 29 -4.34 -1.81 9.73
CA ALA A 29 -3.86 -0.90 10.76
C ALA A 29 -4.96 -0.61 11.78
N PRO A 30 -4.61 -0.29 13.04
CA PRO A 30 -5.60 0.20 13.99
C PRO A 30 -6.27 1.48 13.49
N ASP A 31 -7.53 1.70 13.82
CA ASP A 31 -8.29 2.86 13.37
C ASP A 31 -7.57 4.19 13.66
N LYS A 32 -6.91 4.28 14.81
CA LYS A 32 -6.18 5.51 15.17
C LYS A 32 -5.03 5.83 14.21
N TRP A 33 -4.44 4.80 13.55
CA TRP A 33 -3.35 5.03 12.60
C TRP A 33 -3.86 5.72 11.33
N ASP A 34 -5.10 5.40 10.91
CA ASP A 34 -5.72 6.09 9.79
C ASP A 34 -5.91 7.58 10.13
N ARG A 35 -6.40 7.88 11.33
CA ARG A 35 -6.65 9.26 11.74
C ARG A 35 -5.37 10.05 11.99
N LEU A 36 -4.35 9.42 12.58
CA LEU A 36 -3.11 10.12 12.95
C LEU A 36 -2.06 10.16 11.85
N PHE A 37 -1.99 9.11 11.04
CA PHE A 37 -0.89 8.92 10.09
C PHE A 37 -1.34 8.69 8.66
N ASN A 38 -2.63 8.55 8.40
CA ASN A 38 -3.17 8.16 7.09
C ASN A 38 -2.62 6.82 6.62
N VAL A 39 -2.57 5.84 7.55
CA VAL A 39 -2.10 4.48 7.28
C VAL A 39 -3.26 3.50 7.44
N ASP A 40 -3.54 2.73 6.38
CA ASP A 40 -4.65 1.76 6.36
C ASP A 40 -4.21 0.34 6.67
N PHE A 41 -3.00 -0.01 6.23
CA PHE A 41 -2.42 -1.35 6.40
C PHE A 41 -0.95 -1.21 6.78
N TYR A 42 -0.38 -2.29 7.29
CA TYR A 42 1.04 -2.28 7.64
C TYR A 42 1.71 -3.62 7.35
N ILE A 43 3.03 -3.56 7.20
CA ILE A 43 3.91 -4.72 7.14
C ILE A 43 4.84 -4.61 8.34
N LYS A 44 4.88 -5.63 9.17
CA LYS A 44 5.78 -5.65 10.32
C LYS A 44 7.11 -6.32 9.94
N ILE A 45 8.21 -5.61 10.14
CA ILE A 45 9.56 -6.12 9.91
C ILE A 45 10.33 -6.00 11.23
N ASP A 46 10.49 -7.13 11.90
CA ASP A 46 11.06 -7.20 13.26
C ASP A 46 10.24 -6.29 14.21
N GLU A 47 10.80 -5.24 14.75
CA GLU A 47 10.08 -4.31 15.61
C GLU A 47 9.69 -3.01 14.92
N LYS A 48 9.84 -2.97 13.60
CA LYS A 48 9.53 -1.78 12.80
C LYS A 48 8.32 -2.05 11.91
N TYR A 49 7.72 -0.97 11.45
CA TYR A 49 6.50 -1.06 10.64
C TYR A 49 6.63 -0.23 9.39
N ILE A 50 6.19 -0.80 8.27
CA ILE A 50 6.01 -0.09 7.00
C ILE A 50 4.53 0.21 6.89
N GLY A 51 4.17 1.46 6.65
CA GLY A 51 2.78 1.86 6.49
C GLY A 51 2.36 1.82 5.02
N LEU A 52 1.10 1.48 4.79
CA LEU A 52 0.50 1.47 3.46
C LEU A 52 -0.79 2.26 3.51
N GLN A 53 -0.97 3.16 2.55
CA GLN A 53 -2.24 3.85 2.35
C GLN A 53 -2.75 3.51 0.96
N ILE A 54 -3.94 2.89 0.89
CA ILE A 54 -4.53 2.47 -0.36
C ILE A 54 -5.54 3.52 -0.79
N LYS A 55 -5.35 4.06 -1.98
CA LYS A 55 -6.25 5.05 -2.55
C LYS A 55 -6.83 4.56 -3.87
N PRO A 56 -8.16 4.48 -3.97
CA PRO A 56 -8.78 4.20 -5.26
C PRO A 56 -8.58 5.39 -6.18
N VAL A 57 -8.24 5.12 -7.43
CA VAL A 57 -8.11 6.15 -8.46
C VAL A 57 -8.95 5.78 -9.67
N SER A 58 -9.44 6.80 -10.36
CA SER A 58 -10.19 6.59 -11.61
C SER A 58 -9.21 6.36 -12.75
N THR A 59 -9.59 5.50 -13.69
CA THR A 59 -8.83 5.30 -14.92
C THR A 59 -8.60 6.66 -15.60
N GLY A 60 -7.35 6.96 -15.92
CA GLY A 60 -6.99 8.20 -16.59
C GLY A 60 -6.78 9.40 -15.69
N ILE A 61 -6.73 9.20 -14.34
CA ILE A 61 -6.45 10.29 -13.43
C ILE A 61 -5.05 10.88 -13.72
N GLN A 62 -4.93 12.19 -13.65
CA GLN A 62 -3.69 12.89 -13.96
C GLN A 62 -2.68 12.77 -12.84
N LEU A 63 -1.41 12.52 -13.18
CA LEU A 63 -0.32 12.45 -12.22
C LEU A 63 -0.21 13.68 -11.31
N PRO A 64 -0.38 14.93 -11.80
CA PRO A 64 -0.32 16.09 -10.92
C PRO A 64 -1.35 16.06 -9.79
N VAL A 65 -2.53 15.52 -10.03
CA VAL A 65 -3.56 15.37 -8.99
C VAL A 65 -3.10 14.40 -7.91
N ILE A 66 -2.52 13.27 -8.33
CA ILE A 66 -1.99 12.27 -7.42
C ILE A 66 -0.85 12.85 -6.58
N HIS A 67 0.06 13.57 -7.21
CA HIS A 67 1.21 14.16 -6.52
C HIS A 67 0.78 15.22 -5.51
N LYS A 68 -0.27 15.98 -5.80
CA LYS A 68 -0.79 16.98 -4.89
C LYS A 68 -1.34 16.33 -3.61
N GLU A 69 -2.11 15.27 -3.73
CA GLU A 69 -2.59 14.51 -2.57
C GLU A 69 -1.44 13.95 -1.76
N TYR A 70 -0.44 13.43 -2.44
CA TYR A 70 0.76 12.88 -1.82
C TYR A 70 1.44 13.93 -0.93
N ALA A 71 1.63 15.14 -1.47
CA ALA A 71 2.27 16.22 -0.74
C ALA A 71 1.49 16.63 0.51
N LEU A 72 0.16 16.65 0.44
CA LEU A 72 -0.68 17.03 1.56
C LEU A 72 -0.56 16.09 2.76
N GLN A 73 -0.19 14.84 2.53
CA GLN A 73 -0.10 13.85 3.60
C GLN A 73 1.34 13.51 4.00
N LEU A 74 2.31 14.20 3.41
CA LEU A 74 3.73 13.93 3.70
C LEU A 74 4.06 14.10 5.17
N GLU A 75 3.51 15.11 5.82
CA GLU A 75 3.78 15.37 7.23
C GLU A 75 3.30 14.23 8.12
N THR A 76 2.09 13.73 7.89
CA THR A 76 1.55 12.62 8.69
C THR A 76 2.33 11.34 8.46
N HIS A 77 2.76 11.09 7.22
CA HIS A 77 3.61 9.94 6.90
C HIS A 77 4.98 10.04 7.55
N ASN A 78 5.56 11.23 7.60
CA ASN A 78 6.84 11.44 8.28
C ASN A 78 6.74 11.19 9.78
N LYS A 79 5.62 11.55 10.40
CA LYS A 79 5.35 11.24 11.81
C LYS A 79 5.32 9.73 12.05
N PHE A 80 4.71 8.98 11.15
CA PHE A 80 4.70 7.53 11.21
C PHE A 80 6.11 6.96 11.15
N THR A 81 6.89 7.41 10.17
CA THR A 81 8.27 6.94 9.98
C THR A 81 9.14 7.20 11.20
N THR A 82 9.01 8.39 11.79
CA THR A 82 9.74 8.76 13.00
C THR A 82 9.39 7.82 14.16
N LYS A 83 8.13 7.47 14.30
CA LYS A 83 7.67 6.65 15.42
C LYS A 83 7.93 5.16 15.22
N PHE A 84 7.73 4.65 14.01
CA PHE A 84 7.73 3.21 13.74
C PHE A 84 8.89 2.70 12.89
N GLY A 85 9.69 3.58 12.34
CA GLY A 85 10.93 3.24 11.65
C GLY A 85 10.83 3.01 10.15
N GLY A 86 9.67 2.60 9.65
CA GLY A 86 9.47 2.33 8.23
C GLY A 86 8.75 3.47 7.52
N LYS A 87 8.93 3.56 6.22
CA LYS A 87 8.25 4.55 5.38
C LYS A 87 6.79 4.18 5.16
N VAL A 88 6.00 5.16 4.73
CA VAL A 88 4.63 4.94 4.30
C VAL A 88 4.58 5.05 2.78
N PHE A 89 3.91 4.09 2.14
CA PHE A 89 3.78 4.04 0.69
C PHE A 89 2.32 4.18 0.28
N TYR A 90 2.09 4.94 -0.79
CA TYR A 90 0.79 4.97 -1.44
C TYR A 90 0.66 3.81 -2.41
N ILE A 91 -0.47 3.13 -2.32
CA ILE A 91 -0.84 2.09 -3.28
C ILE A 91 -2.10 2.61 -3.99
N PHE A 92 -1.97 2.93 -5.26
CA PHE A 92 -3.11 3.39 -6.03
C PHE A 92 -3.83 2.20 -6.65
N SER A 93 -5.09 2.03 -6.26
CA SER A 93 -5.93 0.94 -6.73
C SER A 93 -6.77 1.43 -7.91
N GLU A 94 -6.59 0.81 -9.06
CA GLU A 94 -7.31 1.16 -10.29
C GLU A 94 -8.19 -0.02 -10.70
N LYS A 95 -9.39 0.29 -11.18
CA LYS A 95 -10.29 -0.75 -11.69
C LYS A 95 -10.19 -0.78 -13.21
N VAL A 96 -9.68 -1.88 -13.75
CA VAL A 96 -9.50 -2.08 -15.18
C VAL A 96 -10.29 -3.30 -15.60
N ASN A 97 -11.27 -3.10 -16.49
CA ASN A 97 -12.15 -4.18 -16.97
C ASN A 97 -12.77 -4.98 -15.81
N GLY A 98 -13.24 -4.28 -14.77
CA GLY A 98 -13.87 -4.90 -13.62
C GLY A 98 -12.90 -5.52 -12.60
N LYS A 99 -11.60 -5.46 -12.85
CA LYS A 99 -10.57 -6.04 -11.97
C LYS A 99 -9.76 -4.94 -11.29
N LYS A 100 -9.40 -5.16 -10.05
CA LYS A 100 -8.58 -4.21 -9.29
C LYS A 100 -7.11 -4.47 -9.56
N GLU A 101 -6.39 -3.40 -9.91
CA GLU A 101 -4.96 -3.47 -10.19
C GLU A 101 -4.21 -2.37 -9.46
N ILE A 102 -2.94 -2.61 -9.18
CA ILE A 102 -2.06 -1.59 -8.62
C ILE A 102 -1.61 -0.69 -9.78
N ALA A 103 -2.01 0.59 -9.72
CA ALA A 103 -1.71 1.54 -10.80
C ALA A 103 -0.24 1.97 -10.80
N ASN A 104 0.34 2.18 -9.61
CA ASN A 104 1.74 2.59 -9.47
C ASN A 104 2.64 1.38 -9.17
N LYS A 105 2.84 0.53 -10.16
CA LYS A 105 3.54 -0.76 -10.00
C LYS A 105 4.97 -0.62 -9.49
N GLU A 106 5.62 0.50 -9.73
CA GLU A 106 6.99 0.76 -9.24
C GLU A 106 7.07 0.75 -7.71
N VAL A 107 5.95 0.95 -7.02
CA VAL A 107 5.91 0.93 -5.56
C VAL A 107 6.30 -0.45 -5.00
N ILE A 108 6.04 -1.51 -5.77
CA ILE A 108 6.38 -2.87 -5.34
C ILE A 108 7.88 -2.99 -5.08
N ASN A 109 8.70 -2.47 -6.01
CA ASN A 109 10.16 -2.47 -5.86
C ASN A 109 10.60 -1.54 -4.71
N GLU A 110 9.93 -0.41 -4.54
CA GLU A 110 10.25 0.52 -3.45
C GLU A 110 9.99 -0.09 -2.09
N ILE A 111 8.87 -0.80 -1.94
CA ILE A 111 8.55 -1.50 -0.70
C ILE A 111 9.54 -2.63 -0.44
N GLN A 112 9.92 -3.37 -1.48
CA GLN A 112 10.92 -4.44 -1.32
C GLN A 112 12.25 -3.88 -0.81
N LYS A 113 12.67 -2.73 -1.32
CA LYS A 113 13.89 -2.07 -0.85
C LYS A 113 13.78 -1.68 0.61
N GLU A 114 12.62 -1.20 1.03
CA GLU A 114 12.40 -0.81 2.42
C GLU A 114 12.38 -2.03 3.34
N ILE A 115 11.76 -3.13 2.91
CA ILE A 115 11.80 -4.39 3.65
C ILE A 115 13.25 -4.82 3.87
N ASN A 116 14.04 -4.77 2.81
CA ASN A 116 15.46 -5.15 2.88
C ASN A 116 16.24 -4.23 3.83
N ARG A 117 15.97 -2.93 3.78
CA ARG A 117 16.61 -1.96 4.66
C ARG A 117 16.30 -2.22 6.13
N LEU A 118 15.06 -2.53 6.44
CA LEU A 118 14.61 -2.74 7.82
C LEU A 118 14.99 -4.12 8.36
N SER A 119 15.29 -5.07 7.48
CA SER A 119 15.63 -6.44 7.86
C SER A 119 17.09 -6.60 8.31
N LYS A 120 17.86 -5.56 8.25
CA LYS A 120 19.28 -5.61 8.63
C LYS A 120 19.50 -5.46 10.12
#